data_f4d40f3c551de336a44a02d6db419ceb
#
_entry.id   f4d40f3c551de336a44a02d6db419ceb
#
_cell.length_a   1.000
_cell.length_b   1.000
_cell.length_c   1.000
_cell.angle_alpha   90.00
_cell.angle_beta   90.00
_cell.angle_gamma   90.00
#
_symmetry.space_group_name_H-M   'P 1'
#
loop_
_entity.id
_entity.type
_entity.pdbx_description
1 polymer ?
#
loop_
_entity_poly.entity_id
_entity_poly.type
_entity_poly.pdbx_seq_one_letter_code
_entity_poly.pdbx_strand_id
1 'polypeptide(L)'
;MITKNKTISKLKRLLFSLLLPAAITTAIPLQAQTCTSKLPCQLRIASYNIQHGVGMDQKLDYKRIADILEGISPDVVAVQEVDSMTRRTGNTYSLGEIADHMRYYASYAPAISFDGGKYGIGILSRKRPIRTEQHALPGREEARTLLVAEFDDYVFAATHLSLTEADLMASISIIENVAKKYDKPFIIAGDLNAQPDSPFIKKFQKSFHICNNKGKSWPADNPRECLDYIAVYKSYGDVRRPG
;
A
#
# COMPACT_ATOMS: atom_id res chain seq x y z
N MET A 1 -50.17 62.46 -31.75
CA MET A 1 -50.73 62.71 -33.08
C MET A 1 -50.84 61.35 -33.76
N ILE A 2 -52.01 60.76 -33.75
CA ILE A 2 -52.83 60.34 -34.92
C ILE A 2 -52.08 59.25 -35.74
N THR A 3 -52.61 58.09 -36.09
CA THR A 3 -53.96 57.42 -36.16
C THR A 3 -53.80 55.97 -36.48
N LYS A 4 -54.71 55.19 -35.95
CA LYS A 4 -55.36 53.97 -36.43
C LYS A 4 -55.10 53.54 -37.88
N ASN A 5 -54.96 52.23 -38.17
CA ASN A 5 -56.08 51.55 -38.85
C ASN A 5 -55.98 50.01 -38.74
N LYS A 6 -57.16 49.44 -38.58
CA LYS A 6 -57.52 48.02 -38.60
C LYS A 6 -57.50 47.51 -40.05
N THR A 7 -57.18 46.26 -40.26
CA THR A 7 -57.93 45.47 -41.26
C THR A 7 -57.93 43.99 -40.86
N ILE A 8 -59.13 43.47 -40.76
CA ILE A 8 -59.51 42.10 -40.49
C ILE A 8 -59.48 41.34 -41.81
N SER A 9 -58.86 40.17 -41.88
CA SER A 9 -59.33 39.22 -42.89
C SER A 9 -59.28 37.79 -42.29
N LYS A 10 -60.44 37.18 -42.33
CA LYS A 10 -60.76 35.81 -42.00
C LYS A 10 -60.11 34.89 -43.00
N LEU A 11 -59.39 33.83 -42.53
CA LEU A 11 -59.22 32.68 -43.39
C LEU A 11 -59.19 31.36 -42.55
N LYS A 12 -60.20 30.63 -42.76
CA LYS A 12 -60.52 29.20 -42.70
C LYS A 12 -59.57 28.31 -41.93
N ARG A 13 -60.14 27.70 -40.89
CA ARG A 13 -59.63 26.49 -40.21
C ARG A 13 -59.60 25.34 -41.22
N LEU A 14 -58.38 24.74 -41.39
CA LEU A 14 -58.25 23.44 -41.98
C LEU A 14 -57.71 22.54 -40.85
N LEU A 15 -58.57 21.65 -40.36
CA LEU A 15 -58.17 20.57 -39.44
C LEU A 15 -57.38 19.54 -40.24
N PHE A 16 -56.09 19.50 -40.04
CA PHE A 16 -55.30 18.33 -40.41
C PHE A 16 -55.02 17.52 -39.13
N SER A 17 -55.75 16.42 -38.97
CA SER A 17 -55.47 15.40 -37.96
C SER A 17 -54.21 14.61 -38.35
N LEU A 18 -53.06 15.00 -37.82
CA LEU A 18 -51.89 14.17 -37.88
C LEU A 18 -51.99 13.08 -36.82
N LEU A 19 -52.26 11.86 -37.25
CA LEU A 19 -52.02 10.64 -36.46
C LEU A 19 -50.52 10.47 -36.30
N LEU A 20 -49.97 10.81 -35.11
CA LEU A 20 -48.64 10.38 -34.72
C LEU A 20 -48.71 8.90 -34.34
N PRO A 21 -47.81 8.03 -34.88
CA PRO A 21 -47.70 6.68 -34.39
C PRO A 21 -47.10 6.74 -32.96
N ALA A 22 -47.79 6.12 -32.01
CA ALA A 22 -47.27 5.91 -30.65
C ALA A 22 -46.03 5.02 -30.76
N ALA A 23 -44.86 5.64 -30.62
CA ALA A 23 -43.62 4.88 -30.42
C ALA A 23 -43.69 4.21 -29.04
N ILE A 24 -43.95 2.94 -29.03
CA ILE A 24 -43.81 2.09 -27.83
C ILE A 24 -42.31 2.02 -27.57
N THR A 25 -41.80 2.89 -26.71
CA THR A 25 -40.47 2.77 -26.13
C THR A 25 -40.51 1.64 -25.15
N THR A 26 -40.17 0.43 -25.59
CA THR A 26 -39.81 -0.66 -24.68
C THR A 26 -38.57 -0.22 -23.90
N ALA A 27 -38.77 0.18 -22.65
CA ALA A 27 -37.67 0.38 -21.70
C ALA A 27 -37.02 -0.98 -21.53
N ILE A 28 -35.90 -1.20 -22.21
CA ILE A 28 -34.99 -2.31 -21.91
C ILE A 28 -34.44 -2.02 -20.50
N PRO A 29 -34.69 -2.86 -19.51
CA PRO A 29 -34.05 -2.66 -18.22
C PRO A 29 -32.54 -2.73 -18.45
N LEU A 30 -31.87 -1.61 -18.21
CA LEU A 30 -30.42 -1.58 -18.13
C LEU A 30 -30.05 -2.43 -16.92
N GLN A 31 -29.93 -3.74 -17.14
CA GLN A 31 -29.29 -4.60 -16.17
C GLN A 31 -27.86 -4.06 -16.00
N ALA A 32 -27.63 -3.40 -14.87
CA ALA A 32 -26.28 -3.15 -14.40
C ALA A 32 -25.60 -4.52 -14.36
N GLN A 33 -24.83 -4.82 -15.41
CA GLN A 33 -23.88 -5.92 -15.36
C GLN A 33 -22.91 -5.54 -14.22
N THR A 34 -23.19 -6.09 -13.05
CA THR A 34 -22.17 -6.18 -12.01
C THR A 34 -21.04 -6.97 -12.63
N CYS A 35 -20.03 -6.24 -13.05
CA CYS A 35 -18.81 -6.83 -13.57
C CYS A 35 -18.15 -7.58 -12.40
N THR A 36 -18.58 -8.83 -12.17
CA THR A 36 -17.95 -9.78 -11.25
C THR A 36 -16.78 -10.46 -11.96
N SER A 37 -16.08 -9.78 -12.85
CA SER A 37 -14.76 -10.21 -13.23
C SER A 37 -13.87 -9.95 -12.01
N LYS A 38 -13.67 -10.96 -11.18
CA LYS A 38 -12.52 -11.07 -10.29
C LYS A 38 -11.27 -11.18 -11.18
N LEU A 39 -10.91 -10.11 -11.85
CA LEU A 39 -9.54 -9.96 -12.31
C LEU A 39 -8.69 -10.07 -11.05
N PRO A 40 -7.63 -10.89 -11.05
CA PRO A 40 -6.73 -10.94 -9.92
C PRO A 40 -6.29 -9.49 -9.63
N CYS A 41 -6.55 -9.04 -8.40
CA CYS A 41 -6.16 -7.70 -7.98
C CYS A 41 -4.63 -7.63 -8.12
N GLN A 42 -4.14 -6.91 -9.10
CA GLN A 42 -2.70 -6.65 -9.23
C GLN A 42 -2.34 -5.61 -8.18
N LEU A 43 -1.53 -6.00 -7.21
CA LEU A 43 -1.03 -5.13 -6.17
C LEU A 43 0.44 -4.82 -6.45
N ARG A 44 0.77 -3.55 -6.59
CA ARG A 44 2.14 -3.08 -6.70
C ARG A 44 2.67 -2.75 -5.30
N ILE A 45 3.68 -3.48 -4.88
CA ILE A 45 4.23 -3.41 -3.53
C ILE A 45 5.69 -2.99 -3.61
N ALA A 46 6.11 -2.13 -2.67
CA ALA A 46 7.52 -1.79 -2.46
C ALA A 46 7.93 -2.03 -1.00
N SER A 47 9.22 -2.28 -0.78
CA SER A 47 9.90 -2.21 0.51
C SER A 47 11.06 -1.25 0.36
N TYR A 48 11.23 -0.31 1.29
CA TYR A 48 12.27 0.69 1.21
C TYR A 48 12.79 1.09 2.59
N ASN A 49 14.02 0.66 2.91
CA ASN A 49 14.75 1.20 4.05
C ASN A 49 15.28 2.58 3.66
N ILE A 50 14.82 3.62 4.37
CA ILE A 50 15.07 5.03 3.99
C ILE A 50 16.23 5.68 4.75
N GLN A 51 16.88 4.95 5.65
CA GLN A 51 17.95 5.51 6.48
C GLN A 51 17.56 6.88 7.07
N HIS A 52 16.44 6.94 7.79
CA HIS A 52 15.83 8.15 8.37
C HIS A 52 15.68 9.35 7.42
N GLY A 53 15.78 9.12 6.10
CA GLY A 53 15.63 10.13 5.05
C GLY A 53 16.93 10.67 4.48
N VAL A 54 18.09 10.17 4.97
CA VAL A 54 19.42 10.61 4.51
C VAL A 54 19.87 9.75 3.33
N GLY A 55 20.23 10.40 2.22
CA GLY A 55 20.77 9.74 1.04
C GLY A 55 22.28 9.49 1.11
N MET A 56 22.82 8.86 0.07
CA MET A 56 24.26 8.63 -0.08
C MET A 56 25.10 9.92 -0.11
N ASP A 57 24.48 11.05 -0.46
CA ASP A 57 25.05 12.39 -0.41
C ASP A 57 25.03 13.02 0.99
N GLN A 58 24.62 12.25 2.01
CA GLN A 58 24.48 12.68 3.41
C GLN A 58 23.46 13.82 3.60
N LYS A 59 22.50 13.99 2.68
CA LYS A 59 21.46 15.01 2.78
C LYS A 59 20.14 14.37 3.14
N LEU A 60 19.45 14.97 4.11
CA LEU A 60 18.08 14.65 4.47
C LEU A 60 17.14 15.20 3.39
N ASP A 61 16.39 14.33 2.69
CA ASP A 61 15.52 14.75 1.60
C ASP A 61 14.32 13.77 1.43
N TYR A 62 13.22 14.09 2.07
CA TYR A 62 11.98 13.28 1.98
C TYR A 62 11.28 13.40 0.62
N LYS A 63 11.43 14.57 -0.04
CA LYS A 63 10.88 14.74 -1.37
C LYS A 63 11.52 13.80 -2.38
N ARG A 64 12.81 13.63 -2.32
CA ARG A 64 13.55 12.68 -3.18
C ARG A 64 13.04 11.25 -2.98
N ILE A 65 12.78 10.83 -1.73
CA ILE A 65 12.21 9.51 -1.43
C ILE A 65 10.81 9.39 -2.04
N ALA A 66 9.98 10.42 -1.87
CA ALA A 66 8.64 10.46 -2.46
C ALA A 66 8.70 10.37 -4.00
N ASP A 67 9.57 11.13 -4.66
CA ASP A 67 9.74 11.13 -6.13
C ASP A 67 10.15 9.74 -6.65
N ILE A 68 11.04 9.04 -5.94
CA ILE A 68 11.43 7.65 -6.28
C ILE A 68 10.22 6.71 -6.17
N LEU A 69 9.48 6.79 -5.09
CA LEU A 69 8.29 5.96 -4.86
C LEU A 69 7.17 6.28 -5.86
N GLU A 70 6.94 7.56 -6.19
CA GLU A 70 5.98 7.96 -7.21
C GLU A 70 6.33 7.39 -8.59
N GLY A 71 7.61 7.34 -8.94
CA GLY A 71 8.09 6.71 -10.18
C GLY A 71 7.74 5.22 -10.28
N ILE A 72 7.66 4.53 -9.14
CA ILE A 72 7.23 3.13 -9.03
C ILE A 72 5.70 3.02 -8.99
N SER A 73 5.02 4.06 -8.49
CA SER A 73 3.56 4.12 -8.28
C SER A 73 3.02 2.91 -7.49
N PRO A 74 3.56 2.58 -6.30
CA PRO A 74 3.12 1.43 -5.52
C PRO A 74 1.71 1.65 -4.96
N ASP A 75 0.97 0.57 -4.70
CA ASP A 75 -0.30 0.65 -3.96
C ASP A 75 -0.05 0.69 -2.45
N VAL A 76 1.03 0.02 -2.01
CA VAL A 76 1.46 -0.03 -0.61
C VAL A 76 2.97 -0.19 -0.50
N VAL A 77 3.57 0.45 0.51
CA VAL A 77 5.02 0.45 0.76
C VAL A 77 5.29 0.11 2.21
N ALA A 78 6.20 -0.83 2.46
CA ALA A 78 6.82 -1.01 3.76
C ALA A 78 8.06 -0.09 3.85
N VAL A 79 8.12 0.75 4.87
CA VAL A 79 9.20 1.72 5.06
C VAL A 79 9.93 1.39 6.36
N GLN A 80 11.23 1.18 6.30
CA GLN A 80 12.08 0.91 7.44
C GLN A 80 12.94 2.12 7.79
N GLU A 81 13.43 2.15 9.02
CA GLU A 81 14.27 3.22 9.58
C GLU A 81 13.62 4.59 9.54
N VAL A 82 12.40 4.66 10.06
CA VAL A 82 11.59 5.87 10.06
C VAL A 82 11.73 6.60 11.39
N ASP A 83 12.19 7.84 11.33
CA ASP A 83 12.20 8.75 12.47
C ASP A 83 10.86 9.48 12.60
N SER A 84 10.48 9.75 13.84
CA SER A 84 9.36 10.62 14.18
C SER A 84 9.78 11.57 15.30
N MET A 85 9.85 12.84 15.01
CA MET A 85 10.16 13.91 15.96
C MET A 85 11.54 13.78 16.62
N THR A 86 12.54 13.18 15.94
CA THR A 86 13.91 13.12 16.43
C THR A 86 14.67 14.41 16.15
N ARG A 87 15.65 14.75 16.99
CA ARG A 87 16.48 15.95 16.77
C ARG A 87 17.29 15.87 15.49
N ARG A 88 17.84 14.68 15.16
CA ARG A 88 18.63 14.49 13.94
C ARG A 88 17.85 14.76 12.65
N THR A 89 16.52 14.66 12.68
CA THR A 89 15.65 14.98 11.56
C THR A 89 14.90 16.32 11.73
N GLY A 90 15.39 17.18 12.62
CA GLY A 90 14.79 18.50 12.85
C GLY A 90 13.39 18.45 13.47
N ASN A 91 13.11 17.44 14.30
CA ASN A 91 11.80 17.20 14.94
C ASN A 91 10.67 17.02 13.89
N THR A 92 10.98 16.39 12.79
CA THR A 92 10.03 16.12 11.70
C THR A 92 9.39 14.74 11.84
N TYR A 93 8.11 14.61 11.47
CA TYR A 93 7.46 13.31 11.27
C TYR A 93 7.75 12.82 9.86
N SER A 94 8.87 12.10 9.70
CA SER A 94 9.44 11.72 8.41
C SER A 94 8.47 10.99 7.48
N LEU A 95 7.69 10.05 8.03
CA LEU A 95 6.72 9.30 7.22
C LEU A 95 5.58 10.20 6.72
N GLY A 96 5.16 11.18 7.53
CA GLY A 96 4.14 12.16 7.17
C GLY A 96 4.60 13.03 6.00
N GLU A 97 5.82 13.53 6.04
CA GLU A 97 6.39 14.33 4.93
C GLU A 97 6.37 13.56 3.61
N ILE A 98 6.79 12.30 3.63
CA ILE A 98 6.75 11.45 2.42
C ILE A 98 5.30 11.22 1.97
N ALA A 99 4.39 10.91 2.92
CA ALA A 99 2.99 10.65 2.64
C ALA A 99 2.29 11.87 2.02
N ASP A 100 2.55 13.06 2.52
CA ASP A 100 1.96 14.32 2.02
C ASP A 100 2.40 14.59 0.58
N HIS A 101 3.68 14.40 0.25
CA HIS A 101 4.17 14.51 -1.11
C HIS A 101 3.46 13.53 -2.06
N MET A 102 3.32 12.27 -1.66
CA MET A 102 2.72 11.22 -2.47
C MET A 102 1.18 11.23 -2.45
N ARG A 103 0.55 11.99 -1.54
CA ARG A 103 -0.89 11.91 -1.23
C ARG A 103 -1.32 10.51 -0.81
N TYR A 104 -0.51 9.88 0.02
CA TYR A 104 -0.75 8.56 0.59
C TYR A 104 -1.16 8.65 2.06
N TYR A 105 -1.76 7.57 2.55
CA TYR A 105 -2.00 7.40 3.98
C TYR A 105 -0.74 6.86 4.64
N ALA A 106 -0.38 7.43 5.79
CA ALA A 106 0.73 6.98 6.62
C ALA A 106 0.23 6.21 7.85
N SER A 107 0.81 5.05 8.10
CA SER A 107 0.66 4.30 9.34
C SER A 107 2.04 4.07 9.92
N TYR A 108 2.26 4.42 11.19
CA TYR A 108 3.56 4.38 11.84
C TYR A 108 3.55 3.49 13.06
N ALA A 109 4.61 2.71 13.26
CA ALA A 109 4.83 1.90 14.46
C ALA A 109 6.22 2.22 15.05
N PRO A 110 6.30 2.89 16.21
CA PRO A 110 7.55 3.10 16.90
C PRO A 110 8.09 1.77 17.45
N ALA A 111 9.38 1.50 17.27
CA ALA A 111 10.08 0.40 17.90
C ALA A 111 10.78 0.85 19.19
N ILE A 112 11.48 1.99 19.14
CA ILE A 112 12.23 2.54 20.27
C ILE A 112 12.01 4.05 20.45
N SER A 113 12.31 4.55 21.64
CA SER A 113 12.54 5.98 21.86
C SER A 113 13.98 6.31 21.44
N PHE A 114 14.14 7.33 20.62
CA PHE A 114 15.43 7.69 20.06
C PHE A 114 15.54 9.20 19.86
N ASP A 115 16.68 9.75 20.24
CA ASP A 115 17.08 11.15 20.00
C ASP A 115 15.99 12.21 20.26
N GLY A 116 15.25 12.06 21.35
CA GLY A 116 14.16 12.95 21.75
C GLY A 116 12.79 12.65 21.14
N GLY A 117 12.74 11.78 20.14
CA GLY A 117 11.54 11.31 19.45
C GLY A 117 11.40 9.80 19.48
N LYS A 118 10.98 9.25 18.35
CA LYS A 118 10.79 7.80 18.12
C LYS A 118 11.46 7.36 16.82
N TYR A 119 11.88 6.10 16.80
CA TYR A 119 12.39 5.43 15.62
C TYR A 119 11.65 4.10 15.43
N GLY A 120 11.35 3.74 14.19
CA GLY A 120 10.56 2.55 13.91
C GLY A 120 10.37 2.30 12.43
N ILE A 121 9.16 1.83 12.10
CA ILE A 121 8.77 1.47 10.73
C ILE A 121 7.45 2.12 10.34
N GLY A 122 7.17 2.14 9.04
CA GLY A 122 5.93 2.69 8.52
C GLY A 122 5.32 1.89 7.37
N ILE A 123 4.07 2.16 7.11
CA ILE A 123 3.36 1.76 5.90
C ILE A 123 2.84 3.03 5.23
N LEU A 124 3.17 3.20 3.96
CA LEU A 124 2.52 4.17 3.08
C LEU A 124 1.54 3.43 2.18
N SER A 125 0.33 3.92 2.02
CA SER A 125 -0.69 3.25 1.20
C SER A 125 -1.56 4.23 0.43
N ARG A 126 -1.91 3.87 -0.80
CA ARG A 126 -2.82 4.64 -1.64
C ARG A 126 -4.26 4.63 -1.10
N LYS A 127 -4.68 3.51 -0.53
CA LYS A 127 -5.97 3.35 0.13
C LYS A 127 -5.81 3.51 1.64
N ARG A 128 -6.82 4.07 2.30
CA ARG A 128 -6.86 4.13 3.75
C ARG A 128 -7.03 2.72 4.32
N PRO A 129 -6.20 2.27 5.29
CA PRO A 129 -6.43 1.00 5.96
C PRO A 129 -7.72 1.06 6.81
N ILE A 130 -8.41 -0.07 6.93
CA ILE A 130 -9.57 -0.24 7.80
C ILE A 130 -9.13 -0.12 9.27
N ARG A 131 -8.02 -0.79 9.59
CA ARG A 131 -7.38 -0.72 10.92
C ARG A 131 -5.90 -1.03 10.81
N THR A 132 -5.18 -0.67 11.86
CA THR A 132 -3.76 -1.00 12.02
C THR A 132 -3.52 -1.65 13.38
N GLU A 133 -2.58 -2.59 13.44
CA GLU A 133 -2.15 -3.25 14.66
C GLU A 133 -0.62 -3.25 14.72
N GLN A 134 -0.07 -3.18 15.92
CA GLN A 134 1.35 -3.28 16.17
C GLN A 134 1.63 -4.48 17.08
N HIS A 135 2.65 -5.27 16.72
CA HIS A 135 3.11 -6.39 17.52
C HIS A 135 4.61 -6.27 17.77
N ALA A 136 5.02 -6.45 19.03
CA ALA A 136 6.43 -6.51 19.37
C ALA A 136 7.10 -7.75 18.76
N LEU A 137 8.30 -7.56 18.25
CA LEU A 137 9.16 -8.65 17.79
C LEU A 137 10.46 -8.69 18.59
N PRO A 138 11.09 -9.86 18.72
CA PRO A 138 12.40 -9.97 19.35
C PRO A 138 13.47 -9.12 18.66
N GLY A 139 14.31 -8.50 19.46
CA GLY A 139 15.44 -7.69 19.01
C GLY A 139 16.28 -7.30 20.21
N ARG A 140 17.34 -8.07 20.52
CA ARG A 140 18.20 -7.84 21.69
C ARG A 140 19.13 -6.65 21.52
N GLU A 141 19.51 -6.34 20.28
CA GLU A 141 20.29 -5.16 19.94
C GLU A 141 19.44 -3.89 19.87
N GLU A 142 18.21 -4.04 19.41
CA GLU A 142 17.21 -2.99 19.27
C GLU A 142 15.83 -3.62 19.22
N ALA A 143 14.86 -3.10 19.96
CA ALA A 143 13.50 -3.61 19.92
C ALA A 143 12.93 -3.52 18.50
N ARG A 144 12.28 -4.59 18.06
CA ARG A 144 11.69 -4.70 16.72
C ARG A 144 10.18 -4.74 16.78
N THR A 145 9.56 -4.45 15.67
CA THR A 145 8.09 -4.39 15.59
C THR A 145 7.58 -4.89 14.25
N LEU A 146 6.35 -5.42 14.25
CA LEU A 146 5.54 -5.72 13.09
C LEU A 146 4.37 -4.73 13.08
N LEU A 147 4.24 -3.96 12.02
CA LEU A 147 3.09 -3.11 11.78
C LEU A 147 2.19 -3.80 10.76
N VAL A 148 0.92 -3.99 11.10
CA VAL A 148 -0.06 -4.63 10.23
C VAL A 148 -1.14 -3.63 9.87
N ALA A 149 -1.46 -3.53 8.59
CA ALA A 149 -2.55 -2.72 8.06
C ALA A 149 -3.54 -3.62 7.31
N GLU A 150 -4.81 -3.61 7.73
CA GLU A 150 -5.88 -4.35 7.07
C GLU A 150 -6.58 -3.47 6.04
N PHE A 151 -6.76 -4.01 4.84
CA PHE A 151 -7.53 -3.43 3.74
C PHE A 151 -8.73 -4.31 3.39
N ASP A 152 -9.59 -3.86 2.47
CA ASP A 152 -10.79 -4.63 2.09
C ASP A 152 -10.45 -6.03 1.57
N ASP A 153 -9.43 -6.13 0.69
CA ASP A 153 -9.12 -7.34 -0.07
C ASP A 153 -7.85 -8.06 0.40
N TYR A 154 -7.04 -7.44 1.27
CA TYR A 154 -5.76 -8.00 1.74
C TYR A 154 -5.34 -7.39 3.08
N VAL A 155 -4.34 -8.01 3.68
CA VAL A 155 -3.61 -7.51 4.86
C VAL A 155 -2.17 -7.29 4.47
N PHE A 156 -1.61 -6.15 4.86
CA PHE A 156 -0.20 -5.83 4.60
C PHE A 156 0.54 -5.60 5.91
N ALA A 157 1.67 -6.26 6.07
CA ALA A 157 2.55 -6.14 7.23
C ALA A 157 3.91 -5.59 6.82
N ALA A 158 4.40 -4.60 7.56
CA ALA A 158 5.76 -4.09 7.45
C ALA A 158 6.59 -4.51 8.65
N THR A 159 7.88 -4.77 8.43
CA THR A 159 8.83 -5.11 9.51
C THR A 159 10.25 -4.66 9.16
N HIS A 160 11.08 -4.56 10.21
CA HIS A 160 12.53 -4.51 10.16
C HIS A 160 13.05 -5.45 11.24
N LEU A 161 13.57 -6.60 10.84
CA LEU A 161 13.92 -7.65 11.78
C LEU A 161 15.29 -7.43 12.45
N SER A 162 15.56 -8.22 13.49
CA SER A 162 16.83 -8.24 14.23
C SER A 162 18.00 -8.69 13.34
N LEU A 163 19.21 -8.30 13.72
CA LEU A 163 20.47 -8.82 13.15
C LEU A 163 20.86 -10.17 13.77
N THR A 164 20.22 -10.56 14.87
CA THR A 164 20.55 -11.75 15.62
C THR A 164 19.70 -12.94 15.17
N GLU A 165 20.34 -14.04 14.76
CA GLU A 165 19.66 -15.21 14.21
C GLU A 165 18.61 -15.81 15.16
N ALA A 166 18.88 -15.86 16.47
CA ALA A 166 17.92 -16.37 17.45
C ALA A 166 16.63 -15.55 17.49
N ASP A 167 16.74 -14.23 17.38
CA ASP A 167 15.60 -13.31 17.37
C ASP A 167 14.84 -13.41 16.05
N LEU A 168 15.57 -13.52 14.92
CA LEU A 168 14.98 -13.81 13.61
C LEU A 168 14.12 -15.07 13.66
N MET A 169 14.70 -16.17 14.19
CA MET A 169 14.01 -17.46 14.29
C MET A 169 12.77 -17.41 15.18
N ALA A 170 12.83 -16.65 16.28
CA ALA A 170 11.69 -16.47 17.18
C ALA A 170 10.59 -15.60 16.56
N SER A 171 10.94 -14.63 15.70
CA SER A 171 9.99 -13.76 15.01
C SER A 171 9.06 -14.54 14.08
N ILE A 172 9.49 -15.67 13.50
CA ILE A 172 8.69 -16.46 12.55
C ILE A 172 7.34 -16.85 13.19
N SER A 173 7.39 -17.45 14.38
CA SER A 173 6.16 -17.93 15.04
C SER A 173 5.20 -16.79 15.41
N ILE A 174 5.72 -15.63 15.77
CA ILE A 174 4.93 -14.45 16.09
C ILE A 174 4.22 -13.97 14.81
N ILE A 175 4.97 -13.81 13.71
CA ILE A 175 4.43 -13.36 12.42
C ILE A 175 3.40 -14.35 11.88
N GLU A 176 3.66 -15.66 11.96
CA GLU A 176 2.70 -16.70 11.58
C GLU A 176 1.41 -16.65 12.40
N ASN A 177 1.53 -16.45 13.71
CA ASN A 177 0.37 -16.37 14.60
C ASN A 177 -0.47 -15.11 14.32
N VAL A 178 0.15 -14.02 13.90
CA VAL A 178 -0.55 -12.82 13.45
C VAL A 178 -1.23 -13.10 12.10
N ALA A 179 -0.52 -13.67 11.13
CA ALA A 179 -1.06 -13.96 9.81
C ALA A 179 -2.30 -14.89 9.86
N LYS A 180 -2.28 -15.89 10.75
CA LYS A 180 -3.39 -16.84 10.96
C LYS A 180 -4.69 -16.21 11.44
N LYS A 181 -4.66 -14.98 11.97
CA LYS A 181 -5.89 -14.29 12.44
C LYS A 181 -6.75 -13.74 11.31
N TYR A 182 -6.22 -13.71 10.10
CA TYR A 182 -6.87 -13.09 8.96
C TYR A 182 -7.34 -14.15 7.95
N ASP A 183 -8.53 -13.94 7.43
CA ASP A 183 -9.15 -14.72 6.36
C ASP A 183 -8.94 -14.12 4.97
N LYS A 184 -7.95 -13.21 4.85
CA LYS A 184 -7.54 -12.50 3.64
C LYS A 184 -6.08 -12.80 3.31
N PRO A 185 -5.64 -12.62 2.06
CA PRO A 185 -4.21 -12.71 1.72
C PRO A 185 -3.37 -11.84 2.66
N PHE A 186 -2.45 -12.45 3.39
CA PHE A 186 -1.53 -11.75 4.28
C PHE A 186 -0.17 -11.62 3.60
N ILE A 187 0.25 -10.37 3.37
CA ILE A 187 1.48 -10.00 2.69
C ILE A 187 2.39 -9.34 3.71
N ILE A 188 3.65 -9.74 3.74
CA ILE A 188 4.67 -9.11 4.56
C ILE A 188 5.79 -8.57 3.68
N ALA A 189 6.27 -7.37 3.98
CA ALA A 189 7.41 -6.77 3.31
C ALA A 189 8.32 -6.07 4.32
N GLY A 190 9.61 -6.03 4.02
CA GLY A 190 10.58 -5.34 4.86
C GLY A 190 12.01 -5.83 4.71
N ASP A 191 12.88 -5.18 5.47
CA ASP A 191 14.24 -5.59 5.69
C ASP A 191 14.24 -6.74 6.72
N LEU A 192 14.51 -7.95 6.24
CA LEU A 192 14.55 -9.16 7.08
C LEU A 192 15.94 -9.44 7.65
N ASN A 193 16.94 -8.63 7.31
CA ASN A 193 18.33 -8.78 7.78
C ASN A 193 18.90 -10.20 7.62
N ALA A 194 18.50 -10.90 6.57
CA ALA A 194 18.85 -12.30 6.35
C ALA A 194 19.07 -12.62 4.87
N GLN A 195 20.19 -13.28 4.58
CA GLN A 195 20.52 -13.72 3.23
C GLN A 195 19.63 -14.88 2.76
N PRO A 196 19.42 -15.07 1.44
CA PRO A 196 18.54 -16.09 0.88
C PRO A 196 18.86 -17.53 1.29
N ASP A 197 20.10 -17.83 1.58
CA ASP A 197 20.59 -19.16 1.99
C ASP A 197 20.64 -19.38 3.51
N SER A 198 20.31 -18.35 4.32
CA SER A 198 20.30 -18.41 5.77
C SER A 198 19.30 -19.44 6.30
N PRO A 199 19.55 -19.99 7.52
CA PRO A 199 18.61 -20.89 8.20
C PRO A 199 17.24 -20.23 8.40
N PHE A 200 17.22 -18.91 8.70
CA PHE A 200 15.99 -18.13 8.87
C PHE A 200 15.16 -18.13 7.60
N ILE A 201 15.70 -17.73 6.46
CA ILE A 201 14.96 -17.67 5.19
C ILE A 201 14.47 -19.06 4.78
N LYS A 202 15.29 -20.11 4.94
CA LYS A 202 14.87 -21.50 4.67
C LYS A 202 13.67 -21.90 5.53
N LYS A 203 13.64 -21.51 6.82
CA LYS A 203 12.53 -21.79 7.73
C LYS A 203 11.31 -20.91 7.40
N PHE A 204 11.51 -19.62 7.18
CA PHE A 204 10.47 -18.66 6.83
C PHE A 204 9.72 -19.08 5.56
N GLN A 205 10.42 -19.57 4.55
CA GLN A 205 9.84 -20.08 3.31
C GLN A 205 8.96 -21.31 3.47
N LYS A 206 8.94 -21.99 4.62
CA LYS A 206 7.98 -23.08 4.87
C LYS A 206 6.56 -22.54 4.95
N SER A 207 6.38 -21.35 5.55
CA SER A 207 5.08 -20.73 5.76
C SER A 207 4.80 -19.53 4.82
N PHE A 208 5.83 -18.97 4.22
CA PHE A 208 5.70 -17.80 3.33
C PHE A 208 6.27 -18.10 1.93
N HIS A 209 5.59 -17.58 0.92
CA HIS A 209 6.10 -17.57 -0.45
C HIS A 209 6.75 -16.22 -0.72
N ILE A 210 8.07 -16.21 -1.00
CA ILE A 210 8.79 -14.99 -1.38
C ILE A 210 8.43 -14.64 -2.83
N CYS A 211 7.96 -13.40 -3.04
CA CYS A 211 7.43 -12.93 -4.31
C CYS A 211 8.45 -12.15 -5.15
N ASN A 212 9.42 -11.48 -4.50
CA ASN A 212 10.46 -10.76 -5.21
C ASN A 212 11.59 -11.68 -5.70
N ASN A 213 12.38 -11.21 -6.65
CA ASN A 213 13.44 -11.98 -7.32
C ASN A 213 14.69 -12.26 -6.47
N LYS A 214 14.68 -11.89 -5.18
CA LYS A 214 15.84 -12.00 -4.27
C LYS A 214 17.08 -11.26 -4.82
N GLY A 215 16.84 -10.17 -5.52
CA GLY A 215 17.89 -9.28 -5.98
C GLY A 215 18.65 -8.66 -4.81
N LYS A 216 19.91 -8.35 -5.02
CA LYS A 216 20.72 -7.67 -4.00
C LYS A 216 20.17 -6.26 -3.75
N SER A 217 20.04 -5.86 -2.48
CA SER A 217 19.45 -4.59 -2.07
C SER A 217 20.38 -3.72 -1.22
N TRP A 218 21.41 -4.32 -0.61
CA TRP A 218 22.35 -3.63 0.27
C TRP A 218 23.82 -3.90 -0.08
N PRO A 219 24.74 -2.92 0.12
CA PRO A 219 24.49 -1.48 0.33
C PRO A 219 23.96 -0.78 -0.93
N ALA A 220 23.37 0.40 -0.76
CA ALA A 220 22.65 1.09 -1.85
C ALA A 220 23.53 1.50 -3.04
N ASP A 221 24.82 1.82 -2.80
CA ASP A 221 25.79 2.25 -3.83
C ASP A 221 26.38 1.08 -4.65
N ASN A 222 26.49 -0.10 -4.03
CA ASN A 222 27.05 -1.30 -4.67
C ASN A 222 26.39 -2.56 -4.06
N PRO A 223 25.18 -2.90 -4.45
CA PRO A 223 24.41 -3.98 -3.81
C PRO A 223 25.11 -5.33 -3.89
N ARG A 224 25.35 -5.94 -2.74
CA ARG A 224 26.03 -7.25 -2.57
C ARG A 224 25.18 -8.25 -1.82
N GLU A 225 24.24 -7.79 -1.00
CA GLU A 225 23.40 -8.61 -0.13
C GLU A 225 21.93 -8.42 -0.44
N CYS A 226 21.15 -9.51 -0.31
CA CYS A 226 19.70 -9.49 -0.42
C CYS A 226 19.11 -9.53 1.00
N LEU A 227 18.59 -8.43 1.48
CA LEU A 227 18.03 -8.26 2.82
C LEU A 227 16.55 -7.94 2.81
N ASP A 228 16.05 -7.38 1.69
CA ASP A 228 14.67 -6.92 1.53
C ASP A 228 13.80 -7.94 0.83
N TYR A 229 12.67 -8.26 1.43
CA TYR A 229 11.77 -9.29 0.93
C TYR A 229 10.32 -8.80 0.91
N ILE A 230 9.58 -9.35 -0.07
CA ILE A 230 8.12 -9.30 -0.14
C ILE A 230 7.65 -10.74 -0.18
N ALA A 231 6.78 -11.13 0.74
CA ALA A 231 6.30 -12.50 0.83
C ALA A 231 4.82 -12.58 1.18
N VAL A 232 4.18 -13.68 0.77
CA VAL A 232 2.77 -13.98 1.04
C VAL A 232 2.66 -15.22 1.91
N TYR A 233 1.78 -15.20 2.92
CA TYR A 233 1.50 -16.34 3.79
C TYR A 233 0.78 -17.45 3.04
N LYS A 234 1.28 -18.68 3.10
CA LYS A 234 0.85 -19.80 2.25
C LYS A 234 -0.48 -20.44 2.61
N SER A 235 -0.94 -20.34 3.87
CA SER A 235 -2.16 -21.05 4.29
C SER A 235 -3.45 -20.42 3.76
N TYR A 236 -3.35 -19.31 3.07
CA TYR A 236 -4.43 -18.77 2.28
C TYR A 236 -4.49 -19.52 0.96
N GLY A 237 -5.36 -20.55 0.90
CA GLY A 237 -5.64 -21.45 -0.20
C GLY A 237 -4.66 -21.40 -1.38
N ASP A 238 -4.20 -22.54 -1.83
CA ASP A 238 -3.30 -22.68 -2.98
C ASP A 238 -3.49 -21.53 -3.98
N VAL A 239 -2.59 -20.56 -3.97
CA VAL A 239 -2.59 -19.49 -4.96
C VAL A 239 -2.33 -20.18 -6.30
N ARG A 240 -3.42 -20.54 -6.99
CA ARG A 240 -3.35 -21.10 -8.34
C ARG A 240 -2.55 -20.12 -9.16
N ARG A 241 -1.34 -20.52 -9.51
CA ARG A 241 -0.55 -19.83 -10.51
C ARG A 241 -1.36 -19.84 -11.80
N PRO A 242 -1.59 -18.69 -12.46
CA PRO A 242 -1.95 -18.75 -13.85
C PRO A 242 -0.76 -19.38 -14.59
N GLY A 243 -1.03 -20.49 -15.28
CA GLY A 243 -0.07 -21.16 -16.16
C GLY A 243 0.33 -20.28 -17.34
#